data_1d583dd1d6f298148b8e3063144a75ab
#
_entry.id   1d583dd1d6f298148b8e3063144a75ab
#
_cell.length_a   1.000
_cell.length_b   1.000
_cell.length_c   1.000
_cell.angle_alpha   90.00
_cell.angle_beta   90.00
_cell.angle_gamma   90.00
#
_symmetry.space_group_name_H-M   'P 1'
#
loop_
_entity.id
_entity.type
_entity.pdbx_description
1 polymer ?
#
loop_
_entity_poly.entity_id
_entity_poly.type
_entity_poly.pdbx_seq_one_letter_code
_entity_poly.pdbx_strand_id
1 'polypeptide(L)'
;TQIGMNATPKETKYVSNIDYFGEPVYSYSLKQGIEDGFLAPFKVINVHTNIDDGWRPKKGQKDIHGNEIEDREYNLSDYDYNIIIQDRIDEVAAEITKYLKETDRMSKTIVFCPTEDAADRMRVALNNLNTDMVLKDNQGNVKEQYVVRITGSDKYGKDKLDYFISVSQPYPVIATTSKLLSTGSDCKMVKLIVIDELINSMTE
;
A
#
# COMPACT_ATOMS: atom_id res chain seq x y z
N THR A 1 -38.56 8.04 1.10
CA THR A 1 -37.57 7.99 2.19
C THR A 1 -36.28 7.42 1.62
N GLN A 2 -35.17 8.12 1.80
CA GLN A 2 -33.84 7.69 1.37
C GLN A 2 -33.01 7.42 2.62
N ILE A 3 -32.20 6.36 2.60
CA ILE A 3 -31.29 6.00 3.66
C ILE A 3 -29.90 5.87 3.04
N GLY A 4 -28.93 6.62 3.56
CA GLY A 4 -27.52 6.53 3.19
C GLY A 4 -26.73 5.80 4.27
N MET A 5 -25.84 4.89 3.86
CA MET A 5 -24.81 4.31 4.72
C MET A 5 -23.45 4.63 4.13
N ASN A 6 -22.55 5.20 4.93
CA ASN A 6 -21.22 5.56 4.48
C ASN A 6 -20.21 5.40 5.63
N ALA A 7 -19.04 4.83 5.32
CA ALA A 7 -17.94 4.71 6.26
C ALA A 7 -17.12 6.02 6.38
N THR A 8 -17.09 6.80 5.30
CA THR A 8 -16.33 8.05 5.19
C THR A 8 -17.22 9.14 4.59
N PRO A 9 -18.16 9.71 5.40
CA PRO A 9 -19.06 10.76 4.91
C PRO A 9 -18.26 11.93 4.37
N LYS A 10 -18.64 12.41 3.18
CA LYS A 10 -17.95 13.49 2.50
C LYS A 10 -18.48 14.84 2.96
N GLU A 11 -17.59 15.63 3.55
CA GLU A 11 -17.87 16.99 4.00
C GLU A 11 -16.87 17.94 3.34
N THR A 12 -17.28 18.53 2.23
CA THR A 12 -16.49 19.53 1.49
C THR A 12 -17.33 20.78 1.22
N LYS A 13 -16.71 21.86 0.80
CA LYS A 13 -17.40 23.12 0.42
C LYS A 13 -18.53 22.91 -0.61
N TYR A 14 -18.45 21.87 -1.42
CA TYR A 14 -19.39 21.64 -2.53
C TYR A 14 -20.26 20.39 -2.36
N VAL A 15 -19.92 19.50 -1.45
CA VAL A 15 -20.64 18.25 -1.21
C VAL A 15 -20.60 17.96 0.29
N SER A 16 -21.78 17.92 0.90
CA SER A 16 -21.98 17.55 2.29
C SER A 16 -23.04 16.47 2.40
N ASN A 17 -22.71 15.36 3.06
CA ASN A 17 -23.69 14.31 3.35
C ASN A 17 -24.69 14.78 4.41
N ILE A 18 -24.26 15.62 5.35
CA ILE A 18 -25.12 16.20 6.39
C ILE A 18 -26.16 17.14 5.77
N ASP A 19 -25.77 18.00 4.82
CA ASP A 19 -26.70 18.88 4.13
C ASP A 19 -27.76 18.11 3.34
N TYR A 20 -27.41 16.95 2.77
CA TYR A 20 -28.32 16.16 1.97
C TYR A 20 -29.22 15.22 2.79
N PHE A 21 -28.67 14.50 3.76
CA PHE A 21 -29.37 13.48 4.53
C PHE A 21 -29.82 13.94 5.91
N GLY A 22 -29.30 15.06 6.40
CA GLY A 22 -29.43 15.52 7.81
C GLY A 22 -28.39 14.86 8.71
N GLU A 23 -28.51 15.13 10.00
CA GLU A 23 -27.65 14.51 11.01
C GLU A 23 -27.73 12.99 11.00
N PRO A 24 -26.63 12.29 11.25
CA PRO A 24 -26.62 10.83 11.29
C PRO A 24 -27.59 10.29 12.34
N VAL A 25 -28.46 9.37 11.93
CA VAL A 25 -29.35 8.64 12.85
C VAL A 25 -28.57 7.69 13.77
N TYR A 26 -27.43 7.19 13.28
CA TYR A 26 -26.52 6.33 14.03
C TYR A 26 -25.11 6.47 13.52
N SER A 27 -24.14 6.55 14.42
CA SER A 27 -22.71 6.54 14.12
C SER A 27 -22.01 5.47 14.96
N TYR A 28 -21.20 4.65 14.28
CA TYR A 28 -20.37 3.64 14.93
C TYR A 28 -18.91 3.87 14.53
N SER A 29 -18.14 4.41 15.46
CA SER A 29 -16.78 4.85 15.18
C SER A 29 -15.79 3.67 15.17
N LEU A 30 -14.64 3.88 14.50
CA LEU A 30 -13.52 2.94 14.54
C LEU A 30 -13.09 2.61 15.99
N LYS A 31 -13.06 3.62 16.86
CA LYS A 31 -12.74 3.44 18.28
C LYS A 31 -13.72 2.50 18.96
N GLN A 32 -15.04 2.70 18.78
CA GLN A 32 -16.06 1.82 19.33
C GLN A 32 -15.92 0.40 18.80
N GLY A 33 -15.64 0.24 17.48
CA GLY A 33 -15.43 -1.08 16.88
C GLY A 33 -14.24 -1.84 17.48
N ILE A 34 -13.19 -1.13 17.87
CA ILE A 34 -12.02 -1.72 18.56
C ILE A 34 -12.39 -2.05 20.02
N GLU A 35 -13.04 -1.14 20.73
CA GLU A 35 -13.47 -1.34 22.14
C GLU A 35 -14.45 -2.51 22.26
N ASP A 36 -15.36 -2.66 21.32
CA ASP A 36 -16.34 -3.77 21.26
C ASP A 36 -15.73 -5.10 20.75
N GLY A 37 -14.48 -5.09 20.30
CA GLY A 37 -13.77 -6.29 19.83
C GLY A 37 -14.12 -6.74 18.39
N PHE A 38 -14.84 -5.94 17.62
CA PHE A 38 -15.13 -6.22 16.22
C PHE A 38 -13.99 -5.85 15.26
N LEU A 39 -13.19 -4.87 15.65
CA LEU A 39 -12.03 -4.40 14.87
C LEU A 39 -10.73 -4.63 15.65
N ALA A 40 -9.70 -5.03 14.92
CA ALA A 40 -8.37 -5.21 15.51
C ALA A 40 -7.75 -3.88 15.94
N PRO A 41 -7.10 -3.81 17.11
CA PRO A 41 -6.30 -2.65 17.46
C PRO A 41 -5.09 -2.55 16.51
N PHE A 42 -4.62 -1.34 16.27
CA PHE A 42 -3.47 -1.09 15.43
C PHE A 42 -2.46 -0.16 16.10
N LYS A 43 -1.22 -0.26 15.65
CA LYS A 43 -0.13 0.65 16.02
C LYS A 43 0.39 1.33 14.76
N VAL A 44 0.52 2.65 14.81
CA VAL A 44 1.14 3.44 13.74
C VAL A 44 2.63 3.54 14.01
N ILE A 45 3.43 3.26 12.99
CA ILE A 45 4.89 3.44 12.97
C ILE A 45 5.20 4.38 11.81
N ASN A 46 5.70 5.56 12.12
CA ASN A 46 6.19 6.49 11.11
C ASN A 46 7.65 6.17 10.80
N VAL A 47 7.95 5.91 9.54
CA VAL A 47 9.30 5.69 9.04
C VAL A 47 9.68 6.88 8.17
N HIS A 48 10.80 7.51 8.47
CA HIS A 48 11.37 8.58 7.65
C HIS A 48 12.57 8.00 6.90
N THR A 49 12.60 8.22 5.61
CA THR A 49 13.75 7.86 4.77
C THR A 49 14.65 9.09 4.58
N ASN A 50 15.93 8.87 4.28
CA ASN A 50 16.86 9.97 4.02
C ASN A 50 16.45 10.83 2.82
N ILE A 51 15.64 10.28 1.93
CA ILE A 51 15.15 10.93 0.71
C ILE A 51 13.95 11.84 1.02
N ASP A 52 13.20 11.56 2.09
CA ASP A 52 12.02 12.36 2.48
C ASP A 52 12.41 13.75 3.03
N ASP A 53 13.63 13.89 3.56
CA ASP A 53 14.16 15.13 4.18
C ASP A 53 14.74 16.15 3.18
N GLY A 54 14.52 15.95 1.90
CA GLY A 54 15.04 16.80 0.84
C GLY A 54 16.12 16.10 0.02
N TRP A 55 15.72 15.58 -1.12
CA TRP A 55 16.61 14.90 -2.04
C TRP A 55 16.94 15.80 -3.23
N ARG A 56 18.19 15.71 -3.72
CA ARG A 56 18.63 16.41 -4.90
C ARG A 56 19.26 15.44 -5.90
N PRO A 57 18.86 15.48 -7.19
CA PRO A 57 19.41 14.60 -8.19
C PRO A 57 20.91 14.83 -8.40
N LYS A 58 21.63 13.79 -8.74
CA LYS A 58 22.97 13.93 -9.29
C LYS A 58 22.87 14.53 -10.69
N LYS A 59 23.88 15.32 -11.08
CA LYS A 59 23.90 15.94 -12.41
C LYS A 59 23.69 14.90 -13.52
N GLY A 60 22.67 15.13 -14.36
CA GLY A 60 22.29 14.22 -15.45
C GLY A 60 21.56 12.97 -15.01
N GLN A 61 21.09 12.89 -13.75
CA GLN A 61 20.25 11.79 -13.30
C GLN A 61 18.90 11.82 -14.03
N LYS A 62 18.43 10.65 -14.42
CA LYS A 62 17.17 10.49 -15.16
C LYS A 62 16.14 9.80 -14.29
N ASP A 63 14.88 10.15 -14.54
CA ASP A 63 13.73 9.44 -13.98
C ASP A 63 13.59 8.05 -14.63
N ILE A 64 12.62 7.28 -14.17
CA ILE A 64 12.33 5.95 -14.69
C ILE A 64 11.89 5.94 -16.17
N HIS A 65 11.44 7.07 -16.69
CA HIS A 65 11.02 7.25 -18.08
C HIS A 65 12.16 7.72 -18.98
N GLY A 66 13.35 7.95 -18.39
CA GLY A 66 14.54 8.39 -19.09
C GLY A 66 14.62 9.90 -19.27
N ASN A 67 13.73 10.70 -18.67
CA ASN A 67 13.79 12.15 -18.68
C ASN A 67 14.80 12.63 -17.66
N GLU A 68 15.53 13.71 -17.99
CA GLU A 68 16.46 14.34 -17.06
C GLU A 68 15.68 14.99 -15.90
N ILE A 69 16.09 14.68 -14.66
CA ILE A 69 15.46 15.24 -13.46
C ILE A 69 16.06 16.64 -13.26
N GLU A 70 15.18 17.63 -13.09
CA GLU A 70 15.57 19.01 -12.85
C GLU A 70 16.44 19.14 -11.59
N ASP A 71 17.55 19.91 -11.65
CA ASP A 71 18.43 20.13 -10.49
C ASP A 71 17.79 21.12 -9.50
N ARG A 72 16.89 20.59 -8.68
CA ARG A 72 16.27 21.26 -7.54
C ARG A 72 16.15 20.32 -6.35
N GLU A 73 15.80 20.83 -5.21
CA GLU A 73 15.45 20.03 -4.05
C GLU A 73 14.02 19.51 -4.18
N TYR A 74 13.85 18.21 -3.92
CA TYR A 74 12.57 17.49 -3.97
C TYR A 74 12.17 17.09 -2.57
N ASN A 75 10.88 17.27 -2.26
CA ASN A 75 10.26 16.87 -1.01
C ASN A 75 9.27 15.74 -1.24
N LEU A 76 8.75 15.15 -0.16
CA LEU A 76 7.82 14.02 -0.21
C LEU A 76 6.64 14.24 -1.18
N SER A 77 6.09 15.45 -1.23
CA SER A 77 5.00 15.82 -2.14
C SER A 77 5.35 15.78 -3.64
N ASP A 78 6.63 15.83 -3.98
CA ASP A 78 7.10 15.80 -5.37
C ASP A 78 7.17 14.36 -5.92
N TYR A 79 7.25 13.34 -5.03
CA TYR A 79 7.50 11.95 -5.42
C TYR A 79 6.24 11.19 -5.84
N ASP A 80 5.05 11.63 -5.43
CA ASP A 80 3.84 10.82 -5.55
C ASP A 80 3.30 10.71 -6.99
N TYR A 81 3.52 11.71 -7.84
CA TYR A 81 2.94 11.71 -9.18
C TYR A 81 3.88 12.15 -10.30
N ASN A 82 4.93 12.89 -9.98
CA ASN A 82 5.77 13.53 -10.99
C ASN A 82 7.11 12.83 -11.18
N ILE A 83 7.66 12.21 -10.14
CA ILE A 83 8.98 11.57 -10.18
C ILE A 83 8.96 10.29 -9.38
N ILE A 84 9.18 9.17 -10.05
CA ILE A 84 9.43 7.89 -9.39
C ILE A 84 10.94 7.71 -9.32
N ILE A 85 11.49 7.68 -8.12
CA ILE A 85 12.91 7.48 -7.86
C ILE A 85 13.12 6.05 -7.39
N GLN A 86 13.88 5.27 -8.15
CA GLN A 86 14.15 3.87 -7.80
C GLN A 86 14.85 3.75 -6.45
N ASP A 87 15.79 4.65 -6.14
CA ASP A 87 16.52 4.66 -4.86
C ASP A 87 15.57 4.73 -3.65
N ARG A 88 14.48 5.54 -3.73
CA ARG A 88 13.47 5.63 -2.68
C ARG A 88 12.67 4.33 -2.54
N ILE A 89 12.27 3.74 -3.65
CA ILE A 89 11.55 2.45 -3.64
C ILE A 89 12.42 1.36 -3.01
N ASP A 90 13.70 1.33 -3.34
CA ASP A 90 14.65 0.35 -2.81
C ASP A 90 14.86 0.54 -1.30
N GLU A 91 14.92 1.79 -0.81
CA GLU A 91 15.03 2.11 0.61
C GLU A 91 13.77 1.68 1.38
N VAL A 92 12.58 2.02 0.88
CA VAL A 92 11.30 1.60 1.48
C VAL A 92 11.18 0.08 1.49
N ALA A 93 11.53 -0.60 0.39
CA ALA A 93 11.52 -2.05 0.32
C ALA A 93 12.49 -2.70 1.32
N ALA A 94 13.65 -2.07 1.56
CA ALA A 94 14.62 -2.53 2.56
C ALA A 94 14.06 -2.41 3.98
N GLU A 95 13.42 -1.28 4.32
CA GLU A 95 12.81 -1.10 5.66
C GLU A 95 11.63 -2.05 5.89
N ILE A 96 10.76 -2.29 4.88
CA ILE A 96 9.71 -3.30 4.97
C ILE A 96 10.31 -4.69 5.22
N THR A 97 11.34 -5.05 4.45
CA THR A 97 12.01 -6.36 4.57
C THR A 97 12.65 -6.53 5.94
N LYS A 98 13.31 -5.49 6.46
CA LYS A 98 13.91 -5.47 7.80
C LYS A 98 12.84 -5.68 8.87
N TYR A 99 11.76 -4.90 8.84
CA TYR A 99 10.66 -5.02 9.79
C TYR A 99 10.06 -6.44 9.81
N LEU A 100 9.81 -7.03 8.64
CA LEU A 100 9.29 -8.39 8.53
C LEU A 100 10.29 -9.45 9.04
N LYS A 101 11.60 -9.25 8.83
CA LYS A 101 12.63 -10.14 9.38
C LYS A 101 12.71 -10.08 10.91
N GLU A 102 12.49 -8.91 11.48
CA GLU A 102 12.51 -8.69 12.94
C GLU A 102 11.22 -9.16 13.62
N THR A 103 10.12 -9.30 12.87
CA THR A 103 8.81 -9.70 13.41
C THR A 103 8.38 -11.07 12.90
N ASP A 104 7.71 -11.13 11.77
CA ASP A 104 7.24 -12.36 11.13
C ASP A 104 7.19 -12.19 9.61
N ARG A 105 8.07 -12.91 8.90
CA ARG A 105 8.16 -12.85 7.44
C ARG A 105 6.95 -13.42 6.72
N MET A 106 6.09 -14.18 7.41
CA MET A 106 4.84 -14.72 6.86
C MET A 106 3.62 -13.85 7.19
N SER A 107 3.80 -12.69 7.81
CA SER A 107 2.72 -11.74 8.05
C SER A 107 2.18 -11.19 6.75
N LYS A 108 0.91 -11.46 6.45
CA LYS A 108 0.22 -10.89 5.29
C LYS A 108 0.34 -9.36 5.33
N THR A 109 0.85 -8.79 4.25
CA THR A 109 1.20 -7.36 4.17
C THR A 109 0.59 -6.74 2.91
N ILE A 110 -0.02 -5.56 3.07
CA ILE A 110 -0.44 -4.72 1.93
C ILE A 110 0.49 -3.50 1.87
N VAL A 111 1.02 -3.20 0.69
CA VAL A 111 1.82 -2.01 0.44
C VAL A 111 1.07 -1.14 -0.56
N PHE A 112 0.55 -0.01 -0.09
CA PHE A 112 -0.07 1.00 -0.93
C PHE A 112 0.99 1.90 -1.53
N CYS A 113 0.94 2.05 -2.85
CA CYS A 113 1.86 2.86 -3.65
C CYS A 113 1.08 3.89 -4.47
N PRO A 114 1.67 5.05 -4.81
CA PRO A 114 0.96 6.15 -5.48
C PRO A 114 0.45 5.78 -6.88
N THR A 115 1.15 4.90 -7.59
CA THR A 115 0.81 4.48 -8.95
C THR A 115 0.95 2.97 -9.14
N GLU A 116 0.34 2.42 -10.20
CA GLU A 116 0.51 1.01 -10.55
C GLU A 116 1.97 0.69 -10.97
N ASP A 117 2.68 1.64 -11.56
CA ASP A 117 4.10 1.47 -11.90
C ASP A 117 4.98 1.45 -10.64
N ALA A 118 4.73 2.33 -9.68
CA ALA A 118 5.39 2.29 -8.37
C ALA A 118 5.13 0.97 -7.64
N ALA A 119 3.88 0.47 -7.69
CA ALA A 119 3.53 -0.83 -7.11
C ALA A 119 4.28 -2.00 -7.79
N ASP A 120 4.50 -1.95 -9.10
CA ASP A 120 5.30 -2.98 -9.79
C ASP A 120 6.78 -2.92 -9.41
N ARG A 121 7.37 -1.72 -9.34
CA ARG A 121 8.75 -1.53 -8.91
C ARG A 121 8.97 -1.97 -7.47
N MET A 122 8.05 -1.63 -6.58
CA MET A 122 8.05 -2.08 -5.19
C MET A 122 7.99 -3.61 -5.10
N ARG A 123 7.13 -4.26 -5.91
CA ARG A 123 7.07 -5.72 -6.02
C ARG A 123 8.42 -6.32 -6.44
N VAL A 124 9.07 -5.72 -7.44
CA VAL A 124 10.38 -6.18 -7.91
C VAL A 124 11.44 -6.02 -6.83
N ALA A 125 11.53 -4.84 -6.20
CA ALA A 125 12.48 -4.56 -5.13
C ALA A 125 12.30 -5.52 -3.94
N LEU A 126 11.07 -5.72 -3.48
CA LEU A 126 10.76 -6.65 -2.38
C LEU A 126 11.09 -8.12 -2.73
N ASN A 127 10.80 -8.57 -3.95
CA ASN A 127 11.17 -9.93 -4.39
C ASN A 127 12.69 -10.10 -4.46
N ASN A 128 13.43 -9.10 -4.92
CA ASN A 128 14.89 -9.14 -4.99
C ASN A 128 15.53 -9.24 -3.59
N LEU A 129 14.98 -8.55 -2.61
CA LEU A 129 15.44 -8.59 -1.21
C LEU A 129 15.01 -9.86 -0.46
N ASN A 130 14.05 -10.62 -0.97
CA ASN A 130 13.44 -11.79 -0.34
C ASN A 130 13.42 -13.02 -1.26
N THR A 131 14.45 -13.23 -2.04
CA THR A 131 14.56 -14.36 -3.00
C THR A 131 14.48 -15.72 -2.33
N ASP A 132 14.88 -15.81 -1.05
CA ASP A 132 14.80 -16.99 -0.21
C ASP A 132 13.37 -17.34 0.22
N MET A 133 12.43 -16.40 0.10
CA MET A 133 11.01 -16.59 0.43
C MET A 133 10.17 -17.04 -0.76
N VAL A 134 10.72 -17.06 -1.96
CA VAL A 134 10.03 -17.58 -3.15
C VAL A 134 9.90 -19.10 -3.03
N LEU A 135 8.66 -19.59 -3.08
CA LEU A 135 8.41 -21.01 -3.00
C LEU A 135 8.76 -21.67 -4.35
N LYS A 136 9.64 -22.66 -4.31
CA LYS A 136 10.08 -23.40 -5.49
C LYS A 136 9.66 -24.86 -5.39
N ASP A 137 9.46 -25.49 -6.56
CA ASP A 137 9.26 -26.94 -6.64
C ASP A 137 10.58 -27.70 -6.51
N ASN A 138 10.49 -29.03 -6.52
CA ASN A 138 11.66 -29.92 -6.45
C ASN A 138 12.62 -29.79 -7.64
N GLN A 139 12.22 -29.13 -8.72
CA GLN A 139 13.01 -28.88 -9.92
C GLN A 139 13.61 -27.47 -9.92
N GLY A 140 13.31 -26.65 -8.90
CA GLY A 140 13.78 -25.28 -8.77
C GLY A 140 12.92 -24.24 -9.49
N ASN A 141 11.80 -24.63 -10.09
CA ASN A 141 10.88 -23.68 -10.71
C ASN A 141 10.07 -22.94 -9.65
N VAL A 142 9.74 -21.69 -9.92
CA VAL A 142 8.89 -20.89 -9.04
C VAL A 142 7.48 -21.46 -8.99
N LYS A 143 7.07 -21.92 -7.81
CA LYS A 143 5.71 -22.40 -7.55
C LYS A 143 4.80 -21.27 -7.09
N GLU A 144 5.25 -20.47 -6.12
CA GLU A 144 4.53 -19.30 -5.63
C GLU A 144 5.48 -18.13 -5.39
N GLN A 145 5.04 -16.94 -5.76
CA GLN A 145 5.74 -15.69 -5.49
C GLN A 145 5.46 -15.23 -4.06
N TYR A 146 6.49 -14.68 -3.42
CA TYR A 146 6.36 -14.08 -2.09
C TYR A 146 5.61 -12.75 -2.16
N VAL A 147 5.93 -11.94 -3.17
CA VAL A 147 5.32 -10.62 -3.42
C VAL A 147 4.63 -10.61 -4.76
N VAL A 148 3.38 -10.16 -4.80
CA VAL A 148 2.60 -9.97 -6.03
C VAL A 148 2.07 -8.55 -6.12
N ARG A 149 1.89 -8.05 -7.35
CA ARG A 149 1.14 -6.83 -7.60
C ARG A 149 -0.34 -7.18 -7.78
N ILE A 150 -1.21 -6.44 -7.11
CA ILE A 150 -2.66 -6.57 -7.23
C ILE A 150 -3.23 -5.18 -7.56
N THR A 151 -3.42 -4.92 -8.85
CA THR A 151 -3.93 -3.64 -9.38
C THR A 151 -5.09 -3.84 -10.34
N GLY A 152 -5.83 -2.76 -10.61
CA GLY A 152 -7.02 -2.81 -11.46
C GLY A 152 -6.76 -3.25 -12.90
N SER A 153 -5.61 -2.91 -13.46
CA SER A 153 -5.21 -3.25 -14.83
C SER A 153 -4.61 -4.65 -14.97
N ASP A 154 -4.14 -5.26 -13.87
CA ASP A 154 -3.40 -6.52 -13.90
C ASP A 154 -4.33 -7.72 -13.70
N LYS A 155 -4.58 -8.47 -14.80
CA LYS A 155 -5.40 -9.70 -14.74
C LYS A 155 -4.79 -10.76 -13.83
N TYR A 156 -3.47 -10.98 -13.91
CA TYR A 156 -2.76 -11.96 -13.07
C TYR A 156 -2.86 -11.58 -11.58
N GLY A 157 -2.69 -10.29 -11.26
CA GLY A 157 -2.82 -9.80 -9.90
C GLY A 157 -4.24 -9.99 -9.36
N LYS A 158 -5.28 -9.76 -10.17
CA LYS A 158 -6.67 -10.02 -9.78
C LYS A 158 -6.91 -11.50 -9.49
N ASP A 159 -6.36 -12.40 -10.30
CA ASP A 159 -6.46 -13.84 -10.06
C ASP A 159 -5.76 -14.27 -8.76
N LYS A 160 -4.74 -13.52 -8.32
CA LYS A 160 -4.04 -13.75 -7.04
C LYS A 160 -4.73 -13.10 -5.83
N LEU A 161 -5.71 -12.22 -6.03
CA LEU A 161 -6.44 -11.59 -4.94
C LEU A 161 -7.12 -12.63 -4.04
N ASP A 162 -7.82 -13.60 -4.62
CA ASP A 162 -8.53 -14.64 -3.87
C ASP A 162 -7.57 -15.49 -3.00
N TYR A 163 -6.35 -15.75 -3.51
CA TYR A 163 -5.31 -16.43 -2.74
C TYR A 163 -4.77 -15.54 -1.62
N PHE A 164 -4.59 -14.25 -1.89
CA PHE A 164 -4.10 -13.32 -0.90
C PHE A 164 -5.06 -13.13 0.28
N ILE A 165 -6.36 -13.00 0.02
CA ILE A 165 -7.38 -12.83 1.08
C ILE A 165 -7.75 -14.15 1.77
N SER A 166 -7.42 -15.30 1.18
CA SER A 166 -7.76 -16.60 1.72
C SER A 166 -7.04 -16.89 3.04
N VAL A 167 -7.80 -17.34 4.03
CA VAL A 167 -7.26 -17.74 5.34
C VAL A 167 -6.40 -19.00 5.25
N SER A 168 -6.68 -19.88 4.27
CA SER A 168 -6.00 -21.18 4.10
C SER A 168 -4.74 -21.11 3.23
N GLN A 169 -4.53 -20.01 2.51
CA GLN A 169 -3.42 -19.87 1.58
C GLN A 169 -2.31 -19.00 2.16
N PRO A 170 -1.13 -19.57 2.48
CA PRO A 170 -0.03 -18.77 3.03
C PRO A 170 0.57 -17.81 2.01
N TYR A 171 0.54 -18.12 0.72
CA TYR A 171 1.08 -17.32 -0.39
C TYR A 171 -0.04 -16.76 -1.28
N PRO A 172 0.19 -15.59 -1.89
CA PRO A 172 1.28 -14.65 -1.68
C PRO A 172 1.22 -14.00 -0.29
N VAL A 173 2.38 -13.57 0.24
CA VAL A 173 2.47 -12.95 1.57
C VAL A 173 2.33 -11.44 1.47
N ILE A 174 2.97 -10.81 0.49
CA ILE A 174 2.93 -9.36 0.30
C ILE A 174 2.17 -9.03 -0.99
N ALA A 175 1.23 -8.10 -0.90
CA ALA A 175 0.54 -7.50 -2.03
C ALA A 175 0.94 -6.03 -2.17
N THR A 176 1.51 -5.65 -3.32
CA THR A 176 1.70 -4.24 -3.67
C THR A 176 0.53 -3.78 -4.52
N THR A 177 -0.01 -2.61 -4.23
CA THR A 177 -1.22 -2.09 -4.90
C THR A 177 -1.17 -0.57 -5.00
N SER A 178 -2.02 0.00 -5.83
CA SER A 178 -2.30 1.44 -5.81
C SER A 178 -3.63 1.71 -5.11
N LYS A 179 -4.75 1.57 -5.78
CA LYS A 179 -6.08 1.92 -5.25
C LYS A 179 -7.03 0.74 -5.06
N LEU A 180 -6.73 -0.42 -5.66
CA LEU A 180 -7.69 -1.53 -5.74
C LEU A 180 -8.06 -2.11 -4.37
N LEU A 181 -7.11 -2.19 -3.44
CA LEU A 181 -7.33 -2.78 -2.11
C LEU A 181 -7.77 -1.75 -1.05
N SER A 182 -7.95 -0.48 -1.42
CA SER A 182 -8.33 0.58 -0.47
C SER A 182 -9.77 0.44 0.04
N THR A 183 -10.66 -0.17 -0.75
CA THR A 183 -12.07 -0.37 -0.36
C THR A 183 -12.58 -1.74 -0.80
N GLY A 184 -13.43 -2.36 0.04
CA GLY A 184 -14.21 -3.55 -0.33
C GLY A 184 -13.49 -4.89 -0.25
N SER A 185 -12.25 -4.94 0.21
CA SER A 185 -11.51 -6.20 0.40
C SER A 185 -11.47 -6.57 1.88
N ASP A 186 -12.10 -7.71 2.25
CA ASP A 186 -12.04 -8.26 3.61
C ASP A 186 -10.83 -9.20 3.75
N CYS A 187 -9.70 -8.66 4.16
CA CYS A 187 -8.44 -9.39 4.33
C CYS A 187 -8.14 -9.64 5.81
N LYS A 188 -8.84 -10.59 6.42
CA LYS A 188 -8.74 -10.91 7.87
C LYS A 188 -7.33 -11.29 8.33
N MET A 189 -6.48 -11.76 7.43
CA MET A 189 -5.12 -12.23 7.75
C MET A 189 -4.05 -11.15 7.64
N VAL A 190 -4.40 -9.94 7.19
CA VAL A 190 -3.42 -8.84 7.08
C VAL A 190 -3.02 -8.36 8.47
N LYS A 191 -1.71 -8.31 8.70
CA LYS A 191 -1.10 -7.86 9.96
C LYS A 191 -0.28 -6.57 9.79
N LEU A 192 0.15 -6.26 8.57
CA LEU A 192 0.93 -5.08 8.26
C LEU A 192 0.30 -4.35 7.07
N ILE A 193 0.09 -3.05 7.23
CA ILE A 193 -0.28 -2.15 6.16
C ILE A 193 0.82 -1.10 6.05
N VAL A 194 1.41 -0.99 4.88
CA VAL A 194 2.40 0.03 4.55
C VAL A 194 1.74 1.03 3.62
N ILE A 195 1.88 2.30 3.93
CA ILE A 195 1.36 3.41 3.14
C ILE A 195 2.58 4.17 2.62
N ASP A 196 2.92 3.91 1.36
CA ASP A 196 4.03 4.56 0.65
C ASP A 196 3.48 5.61 -0.33
N GLU A 197 2.58 6.45 0.19
CA GLU A 197 1.96 7.56 -0.55
C GLU A 197 1.54 8.69 0.39
N LEU A 198 1.41 9.89 -0.15
CA LEU A 198 0.88 11.03 0.59
C LEU A 198 -0.65 10.95 0.65
N ILE A 199 -1.20 10.80 1.84
CA ILE A 199 -2.65 10.83 2.06
C ILE A 199 -3.09 12.27 2.30
N ASN A 200 -3.83 12.84 1.35
CA ASN A 200 -4.31 14.21 1.41
C ASN A 200 -5.75 14.36 1.92
N SER A 201 -6.43 13.25 2.16
CA SER A 201 -7.85 13.23 2.53
C SER A 201 -8.15 12.13 3.54
N MET A 202 -9.04 12.41 4.48
CA MET A 202 -9.56 11.38 5.42
C MET A 202 -10.44 10.32 4.71
N THR A 203 -10.70 10.49 3.42
CA THR A 203 -11.48 9.56 2.58
C THR A 203 -10.61 8.68 1.68
N GLU A 204 -9.33 8.86 1.70
CA GLU A 204 -8.30 7.98 1.13
C GLU A 204 -7.70 7.10 2.25
#